data_d1210d1e2c788b68d1630dfc217e1aba
#
_entry.id   d1210d1e2c788b68d1630dfc217e1aba
#
_cell.length_a   1.000
_cell.length_b   1.000
_cell.length_c   1.000
_cell.angle_alpha   90.00
_cell.angle_beta   90.00
_cell.angle_gamma   90.00
#
_symmetry.space_group_name_H-M   'P 1'
#
loop_
_entity.id
_entity.type
_entity.pdbx_description
1 polymer ?
#
loop_
_entity_poly.entity_id
_entity_poly.type
_entity_poly.pdbx_seq_one_letter_code
_entity_poly.pdbx_strand_id
1 'polypeptide(L)'
;LWGTDEYIHKGYKASDEISISVLAGFLGDIIQPRILKSSRLQQERTRKKGEVFTPSWICNKQNNIVDEAWFGKENVFNIELGKEWKTKTNIILFPTKKSRTWKKYIDSKRLEIACGEAPYLVSRYESVTGEPIVFIDRIGLLDRKIRIVNENTTDVDTWYTWIIRAYQSIYGYDVQGDNVIIARMNLLLTFIEAMEYRWQRKPTVQEVKKIARIISWNIWQMDAFTLSIPEQKYEVVKCYMNLFSSENETVSATTIPCKIMDWRRDRSIPVESLKEIYWKGRHAMKFDVIIGNPPYQEETAKKETKNGQKAVKNIFQYFQMEADKICKGSIVLIYPGGRWIHQSGKGLKKFGLEQINDPHLKEIIFYPNATEVFTEPGISDGISIVYKNMNKNSKQGGGIIHLFRTWNRADFSCTISRGEFIAVKSK
;
A
#
# COMPACT_ATOMS: atom_id res chain seq x y z
N LEU A 1 12.34 10.34 10.27
CA LEU A 1 11.75 11.55 10.84
C LEU A 1 10.35 11.26 11.39
N TRP A 2 9.80 12.15 12.22
CA TRP A 2 8.41 11.98 12.66
C TRP A 2 7.41 12.18 11.51
N GLY A 3 7.64 13.18 10.63
CA GLY A 3 6.76 13.47 9.50
C GLY A 3 5.37 13.98 9.89
N THR A 4 5.18 14.30 11.18
CA THR A 4 3.91 14.80 11.76
C THR A 4 4.20 15.67 12.97
N ASP A 5 3.39 16.72 13.15
CA ASP A 5 3.46 17.63 14.30
C ASP A 5 2.67 17.16 15.53
N GLU A 6 2.11 15.96 15.49
CA GLU A 6 1.29 15.41 16.58
C GLU A 6 2.06 15.19 17.87
N TYR A 7 3.36 15.05 17.78
CA TYR A 7 4.26 14.81 18.92
C TYR A 7 4.92 16.08 19.45
N ILE A 8 4.54 17.29 18.97
CA ILE A 8 5.09 18.57 19.48
C ILE A 8 4.88 18.71 20.98
N HIS A 9 3.73 18.28 21.51
CA HIS A 9 3.46 18.31 22.95
C HIS A 9 4.36 17.38 23.78
N LYS A 10 5.05 16.44 23.12
CA LYS A 10 6.09 15.56 23.69
C LYS A 10 7.51 16.05 23.36
N GLY A 11 7.65 17.21 22.72
CA GLY A 11 8.94 17.82 22.38
C GLY A 11 9.49 17.44 21.01
N TYR A 12 8.71 16.79 20.12
CA TYR A 12 9.15 16.33 18.80
C TYR A 12 8.40 17.04 17.68
N LYS A 13 9.13 17.65 16.76
CA LYS A 13 8.60 18.27 15.51
C LYS A 13 8.57 17.26 14.37
N ALA A 14 7.80 17.54 13.33
CA ALA A 14 7.75 16.71 12.12
C ALA A 14 9.12 16.47 11.48
N SER A 15 10.02 17.46 11.55
CA SER A 15 11.38 17.41 11.00
C SER A 15 12.39 16.67 11.87
N ASP A 16 12.07 16.35 13.12
CA ASP A 16 13.00 15.71 14.05
C ASP A 16 13.18 14.22 13.71
N GLU A 17 14.37 13.69 14.02
CA GLU A 17 14.65 12.27 13.84
C GLU A 17 14.03 11.44 14.96
N ILE A 18 13.52 10.25 14.61
CA ILE A 18 13.13 9.23 15.58
C ILE A 18 14.41 8.52 16.03
N SER A 19 14.92 8.90 17.20
CA SER A 19 16.18 8.36 17.74
C SER A 19 16.01 6.98 18.37
N ILE A 20 17.12 6.26 18.52
CA ILE A 20 17.15 4.97 19.23
C ILE A 20 16.68 5.13 20.68
N SER A 21 16.98 6.25 21.34
CA SER A 21 16.55 6.53 22.72
C SER A 21 15.03 6.59 22.85
N VAL A 22 14.32 7.06 21.83
CA VAL A 22 12.83 7.04 21.78
C VAL A 22 12.30 5.61 21.65
N LEU A 23 13.01 4.74 20.91
CA LEU A 23 12.58 3.37 20.66
C LEU A 23 12.92 2.41 21.82
N ALA A 24 14.06 2.62 22.48
CA ALA A 24 14.61 1.68 23.48
C ALA A 24 14.53 2.18 24.92
N GLY A 25 14.09 3.43 25.15
CA GLY A 25 14.08 4.05 26.47
C GLY A 25 12.73 3.98 27.18
N PHE A 26 12.63 4.67 28.33
CA PHE A 26 11.40 4.89 29.12
C PHE A 26 10.25 5.51 28.28
N LEU A 27 10.55 5.97 27.08
CA LEU A 27 9.64 6.57 26.11
C LEU A 27 9.16 5.57 25.04
N GLY A 28 9.42 4.27 25.19
CA GLY A 28 8.99 3.22 24.26
C GLY A 28 7.46 3.19 23.98
N ASP A 29 6.68 3.81 24.88
CA ASP A 29 5.24 3.96 24.73
C ASP A 29 4.81 5.13 23.81
N ILE A 30 5.75 5.91 23.28
CA ILE A 30 5.41 7.05 22.41
C ILE A 30 4.95 6.55 21.04
N ILE A 31 5.65 5.58 20.46
CA ILE A 31 5.30 4.97 19.17
C ILE A 31 4.42 3.75 19.46
N GLN A 32 3.13 3.93 19.25
CA GLN A 32 2.13 2.91 19.49
C GLN A 32 1.35 2.62 18.20
N PRO A 33 0.93 1.36 17.97
CA PRO A 33 -0.07 1.05 16.94
C PRO A 33 -1.29 1.96 17.09
N ARG A 34 -1.93 2.28 15.96
CA ARG A 34 -3.08 3.19 15.94
C ARG A 34 -4.16 2.79 16.93
N ILE A 35 -4.43 1.50 17.05
CA ILE A 35 -5.47 0.99 17.94
C ILE A 35 -5.24 1.35 19.43
N LEU A 36 -3.99 1.55 19.82
CA LEU A 36 -3.63 1.96 21.18
C LEU A 36 -3.59 3.48 21.35
N LYS A 37 -3.69 4.25 20.28
CA LYS A 37 -3.77 5.72 20.33
C LYS A 37 -5.17 6.13 20.81
N SER A 38 -5.27 7.25 21.51
CA SER A 38 -6.57 7.78 21.97
C SER A 38 -7.52 8.03 20.78
N SER A 39 -8.84 7.85 20.99
CA SER A 39 -9.85 8.08 19.95
C SER A 39 -9.76 9.49 19.35
N ARG A 40 -9.42 10.50 20.17
CA ARG A 40 -9.19 11.88 19.70
C ARG A 40 -8.03 11.93 18.70
N LEU A 41 -6.92 11.31 19.00
CA LEU A 41 -5.73 11.28 18.12
C LEU A 41 -6.03 10.53 16.83
N GLN A 42 -6.72 9.40 16.91
CA GLN A 42 -7.16 8.64 15.72
C GLN A 42 -8.02 9.51 14.79
N GLN A 43 -9.02 10.23 15.35
CA GLN A 43 -9.90 11.13 14.57
C GLN A 43 -9.12 12.31 13.95
N GLU A 44 -8.17 12.89 14.69
CA GLU A 44 -7.33 13.97 14.16
C GLU A 44 -6.46 13.49 12.99
N ARG A 45 -5.88 12.29 13.07
CA ARG A 45 -5.09 11.68 12.00
C ARG A 45 -5.94 11.38 10.77
N THR A 46 -7.14 10.82 10.97
CA THR A 46 -8.09 10.60 9.88
C THR A 46 -8.44 11.91 9.16
N ARG A 47 -8.74 12.97 9.93
CA ARG A 47 -9.13 14.26 9.34
C ARG A 47 -7.98 14.99 8.66
N LYS A 48 -6.80 15.08 9.30
CA LYS A 48 -5.66 15.88 8.82
C LYS A 48 -4.81 15.16 7.76
N LYS A 49 -4.67 13.86 7.88
CA LYS A 49 -3.75 13.04 7.06
C LYS A 49 -4.47 12.00 6.18
N GLY A 50 -5.79 11.92 6.29
CA GLY A 50 -6.57 10.89 5.56
C GLY A 50 -6.23 9.46 6.00
N GLU A 51 -5.67 9.28 7.20
CA GLU A 51 -5.28 7.98 7.71
C GLU A 51 -6.51 7.17 8.13
N VAL A 52 -6.90 6.24 7.28
CA VAL A 52 -8.00 5.30 7.52
C VAL A 52 -7.44 3.89 7.50
N PHE A 53 -7.55 3.18 8.63
CA PHE A 53 -7.08 1.80 8.70
C PHE A 53 -8.09 0.85 8.08
N THR A 54 -7.58 0.02 7.20
CA THR A 54 -8.39 -0.91 6.44
C THR A 54 -8.62 -2.18 7.27
N PRO A 55 -9.88 -2.57 7.51
CA PRO A 55 -10.18 -3.82 8.21
C PRO A 55 -9.52 -5.02 7.53
N SER A 56 -9.06 -5.98 8.32
CA SER A 56 -8.30 -7.13 7.80
C SER A 56 -9.09 -7.94 6.76
N TRP A 57 -10.43 -8.02 6.87
CA TRP A 57 -11.24 -8.70 5.87
C TRP A 57 -11.22 -7.99 4.49
N ILE A 58 -11.08 -6.67 4.45
CA ILE A 58 -10.89 -5.91 3.21
C ILE A 58 -9.47 -6.14 2.65
N CYS A 59 -8.45 -6.10 3.54
CA CYS A 59 -7.09 -6.44 3.13
C CYS A 59 -7.05 -7.86 2.52
N ASN A 60 -7.75 -8.82 3.14
CA ASN A 60 -7.87 -10.16 2.63
C ASN A 60 -8.53 -10.22 1.25
N LYS A 61 -9.66 -9.52 1.08
CA LYS A 61 -10.38 -9.45 -0.19
C LYS A 61 -9.48 -8.91 -1.32
N GLN A 62 -8.79 -7.79 -1.09
CA GLN A 62 -7.88 -7.22 -2.08
C GLN A 62 -6.68 -8.14 -2.36
N ASN A 63 -6.12 -8.80 -1.34
CA ASN A 63 -5.06 -9.78 -1.50
C ASN A 63 -5.53 -11.02 -2.29
N ASN A 64 -6.79 -11.45 -2.10
CA ASN A 64 -7.39 -12.54 -2.87
C ASN A 64 -7.51 -12.18 -4.35
N ILE A 65 -7.99 -10.98 -4.70
CA ILE A 65 -8.06 -10.50 -6.09
C ILE A 65 -6.68 -10.60 -6.77
N VAL A 66 -5.61 -10.18 -6.06
CA VAL A 66 -4.24 -10.30 -6.57
C VAL A 66 -3.83 -11.74 -6.85
N ASP A 67 -4.14 -12.64 -5.92
CA ASP A 67 -3.74 -14.05 -6.04
C ASP A 67 -4.61 -14.81 -7.04
N GLU A 68 -5.89 -14.53 -7.11
CA GLU A 68 -6.79 -15.06 -8.15
C GLU A 68 -6.32 -14.70 -9.55
N ALA A 69 -5.91 -13.45 -9.74
CA ALA A 69 -5.31 -13.01 -11.00
C ALA A 69 -4.01 -13.75 -11.32
N TRP A 70 -3.19 -14.04 -10.30
CA TRP A 70 -1.92 -14.74 -10.47
C TRP A 70 -2.12 -16.24 -10.70
N PHE A 71 -2.98 -16.91 -9.92
CA PHE A 71 -3.24 -18.36 -10.02
C PHE A 71 -4.24 -18.70 -11.13
N GLY A 72 -5.14 -17.79 -11.49
CA GLY A 72 -6.24 -18.00 -12.43
C GLY A 72 -7.36 -18.85 -11.84
N LYS A 73 -7.49 -18.87 -10.53
CA LYS A 73 -8.56 -19.54 -9.78
C LYS A 73 -8.85 -18.80 -8.49
N GLU A 74 -10.06 -18.93 -7.98
CA GLU A 74 -10.54 -18.33 -6.73
C GLU A 74 -10.11 -19.14 -5.49
N ASN A 75 -10.23 -18.52 -4.34
CA ASN A 75 -10.07 -19.16 -3.04
C ASN A 75 -8.73 -19.92 -2.91
N VAL A 76 -7.61 -19.29 -3.28
CA VAL A 76 -6.30 -19.96 -3.26
C VAL A 76 -5.85 -20.25 -1.83
N PHE A 77 -5.78 -19.22 -0.99
CA PHE A 77 -5.26 -19.30 0.38
C PHE A 77 -6.35 -19.48 1.45
N ASN A 78 -7.51 -18.88 1.21
CA ASN A 78 -8.64 -18.93 2.13
C ASN A 78 -9.96 -18.80 1.37
N ILE A 79 -11.06 -18.95 2.08
CA ILE A 79 -12.44 -18.73 1.62
C ILE A 79 -12.99 -17.55 2.40
N GLU A 80 -13.49 -16.53 1.70
CA GLU A 80 -14.14 -15.37 2.32
C GLU A 80 -15.51 -15.75 2.89
N LEU A 81 -15.78 -15.36 4.13
CA LEU A 81 -17.03 -15.61 4.86
C LEU A 81 -17.56 -14.29 5.42
N GLY A 82 -18.07 -13.42 4.53
CA GLY A 82 -18.51 -12.08 4.93
C GLY A 82 -17.33 -11.20 5.35
N LYS A 83 -17.28 -10.84 6.64
CA LYS A 83 -16.16 -10.07 7.23
C LYS A 83 -15.07 -10.93 7.87
N GLU A 84 -15.17 -12.24 7.68
CA GLU A 84 -14.21 -13.23 8.17
C GLU A 84 -13.64 -14.03 7.01
N TRP A 85 -12.74 -14.95 7.30
CA TRP A 85 -12.19 -15.90 6.32
C TRP A 85 -11.87 -17.23 7.00
N LYS A 86 -11.88 -18.28 6.20
CA LYS A 86 -11.44 -19.62 6.62
C LYS A 86 -10.19 -19.99 5.83
N THR A 87 -9.07 -20.15 6.50
CA THR A 87 -7.80 -20.55 5.88
C THR A 87 -7.89 -21.97 5.33
N LYS A 88 -7.39 -22.17 4.12
CA LYS A 88 -7.23 -23.50 3.54
C LYS A 88 -5.94 -24.12 4.04
N THR A 89 -6.03 -25.34 4.56
CA THR A 89 -4.88 -26.08 5.11
C THR A 89 -4.13 -26.90 4.07
N ASN A 90 -4.74 -27.14 2.90
CA ASN A 90 -4.12 -27.92 1.83
C ASN A 90 -2.93 -27.17 1.23
N ILE A 91 -1.92 -27.92 0.75
CA ILE A 91 -0.76 -27.39 0.02
C ILE A 91 -1.23 -26.60 -1.19
N ILE A 92 -0.61 -25.43 -1.43
CA ILE A 92 -0.94 -24.55 -2.54
C ILE A 92 -0.37 -25.11 -3.86
N LEU A 93 -1.28 -25.56 -4.73
CA LEU A 93 -0.91 -26.09 -6.04
C LEU A 93 -0.73 -24.95 -7.06
N PHE A 94 0.42 -24.95 -7.70
CA PHE A 94 0.80 -23.97 -8.72
C PHE A 94 0.33 -24.39 -10.11
N PRO A 95 -0.01 -23.42 -10.98
CA PRO A 95 -0.31 -23.72 -12.38
C PRO A 95 0.88 -24.38 -13.10
N THR A 96 0.61 -25.28 -14.04
CA THR A 96 1.66 -26.01 -14.80
C THR A 96 2.49 -25.11 -15.73
N LYS A 97 2.09 -23.85 -15.92
CA LYS A 97 2.80 -22.88 -16.76
C LYS A 97 4.17 -22.53 -16.19
N LYS A 98 5.23 -22.68 -16.98
CA LYS A 98 6.63 -22.34 -16.60
C LYS A 98 6.82 -20.93 -16.04
N SER A 99 5.95 -19.98 -16.39
CA SER A 99 5.96 -18.61 -15.89
C SER A 99 5.30 -18.43 -14.52
N ARG A 100 4.62 -19.45 -13.98
CA ARG A 100 3.82 -19.38 -12.75
C ARG A 100 4.23 -20.40 -11.70
N THR A 101 5.53 -20.55 -11.48
CA THR A 101 6.08 -21.41 -10.42
C THR A 101 6.07 -20.73 -9.07
N TRP A 102 6.16 -21.49 -7.96
CA TRP A 102 6.26 -20.94 -6.62
C TRP A 102 7.43 -19.95 -6.47
N LYS A 103 8.58 -20.24 -7.11
CA LYS A 103 9.75 -19.34 -7.12
C LYS A 103 9.42 -17.98 -7.79
N LYS A 104 8.65 -17.98 -8.88
CA LYS A 104 8.20 -16.75 -9.55
C LYS A 104 7.19 -15.98 -8.71
N TYR A 105 6.34 -16.67 -7.95
CA TYR A 105 5.44 -16.04 -7.01
C TYR A 105 6.20 -15.33 -5.89
N ILE A 106 7.21 -15.98 -5.30
CA ILE A 106 8.08 -15.35 -4.30
C ILE A 106 8.79 -14.12 -4.87
N ASP A 107 9.32 -14.20 -6.10
CA ASP A 107 10.05 -13.11 -6.75
C ASP A 107 9.17 -11.97 -7.27
N SER A 108 7.86 -12.13 -7.26
CA SER A 108 6.91 -11.09 -7.68
C SER A 108 7.01 -9.88 -6.75
N LYS A 109 7.39 -8.72 -7.32
CA LYS A 109 7.56 -7.47 -6.56
C LYS A 109 6.21 -6.86 -6.22
N ARG A 110 5.92 -6.69 -4.95
CA ARG A 110 4.64 -6.19 -4.43
C ARG A 110 4.86 -4.93 -3.60
N LEU A 111 4.11 -3.89 -3.90
CA LEU A 111 4.18 -2.59 -3.23
C LEU A 111 2.86 -2.28 -2.56
N GLU A 112 2.90 -2.00 -1.28
CA GLU A 112 1.81 -1.35 -0.55
C GLU A 112 2.04 0.16 -0.51
N ILE A 113 1.11 0.93 -1.07
CA ILE A 113 1.18 2.39 -1.08
C ILE A 113 0.48 2.98 0.13
N ALA A 114 1.05 4.05 0.72
CA ALA A 114 0.56 4.63 1.96
C ALA A 114 0.32 3.55 3.02
N CYS A 115 1.38 2.77 3.29
CA CYS A 115 1.25 1.45 3.93
C CYS A 115 0.86 1.49 5.41
N GLY A 116 0.91 2.66 6.07
CA GLY A 116 0.63 2.73 7.50
C GLY A 116 1.49 1.72 8.27
N GLU A 117 0.83 0.81 8.99
CA GLU A 117 1.45 -0.29 9.75
C GLU A 117 1.68 -1.56 8.90
N ALA A 118 1.49 -1.49 7.58
CA ALA A 118 1.64 -2.53 6.56
C ALA A 118 0.63 -3.70 6.66
N PRO A 119 -0.68 -3.46 6.84
CA PRO A 119 -1.68 -4.51 7.03
C PRO A 119 -1.90 -5.40 5.79
N TYR A 120 -1.60 -4.90 4.58
CA TYR A 120 -1.66 -5.70 3.36
C TYR A 120 -0.44 -6.60 3.19
N LEU A 121 0.72 -6.20 3.73
CA LEU A 121 1.95 -7.00 3.65
C LEU A 121 1.99 -8.06 4.73
N VAL A 122 1.66 -7.72 5.99
CA VAL A 122 1.66 -8.63 7.14
C VAL A 122 0.46 -8.34 8.04
N SER A 123 -0.28 -9.38 8.40
CA SER A 123 -1.49 -9.25 9.21
C SER A 123 -1.30 -9.92 10.57
N ARG A 124 -0.51 -9.30 11.43
CA ARG A 124 -0.24 -9.84 12.77
C ARG A 124 -1.42 -9.66 13.73
N TYR A 125 -2.23 -8.65 13.49
CA TYR A 125 -3.43 -8.31 14.25
C TYR A 125 -4.48 -7.70 13.33
N GLU A 126 -5.71 -7.74 13.74
CA GLU A 126 -6.80 -7.03 13.08
C GLU A 126 -6.62 -5.52 13.29
N SER A 127 -6.58 -4.76 12.19
CA SER A 127 -6.14 -3.36 12.21
C SER A 127 -7.14 -2.40 12.88
N VAL A 128 -8.40 -2.81 13.07
CA VAL A 128 -9.45 -1.99 13.70
C VAL A 128 -9.63 -2.37 15.18
N THR A 129 -9.54 -3.65 15.52
CA THR A 129 -9.77 -4.14 16.89
C THR A 129 -8.48 -4.36 17.68
N GLY A 130 -7.35 -4.58 16.99
CA GLY A 130 -6.09 -4.96 17.63
C GLY A 130 -5.98 -6.43 18.00
N GLU A 131 -7.02 -7.22 17.73
CA GLU A 131 -7.02 -8.66 18.05
C GLU A 131 -5.92 -9.41 17.28
N PRO A 132 -5.09 -10.21 17.96
CA PRO A 132 -4.03 -10.96 17.31
C PRO A 132 -4.57 -11.98 16.30
N ILE A 133 -3.96 -12.04 15.11
CA ILE A 133 -4.26 -13.07 14.11
C ILE A 133 -3.20 -14.16 14.24
N VAL A 134 -3.63 -15.41 14.50
CA VAL A 134 -2.72 -16.54 14.61
C VAL A 134 -1.95 -16.76 13.31
N PHE A 135 -0.71 -17.21 13.42
CA PHE A 135 0.26 -17.22 12.32
C PHE A 135 -0.26 -17.89 11.04
N ILE A 136 -0.99 -19.02 11.17
CA ILE A 136 -1.51 -19.78 10.03
C ILE A 136 -2.69 -19.10 9.31
N ASP A 137 -3.42 -18.20 10.00
CA ASP A 137 -4.59 -17.51 9.48
C ASP A 137 -4.27 -16.11 8.93
N ARG A 138 -3.00 -15.74 8.95
CA ARG A 138 -2.55 -14.45 8.42
C ARG A 138 -2.75 -14.37 6.92
N ILE A 139 -3.15 -13.18 6.46
CA ILE A 139 -3.61 -12.94 5.09
C ILE A 139 -2.71 -12.00 4.30
N GLY A 140 -1.67 -11.45 4.91
CA GLY A 140 -0.76 -10.50 4.27
C GLY A 140 0.00 -11.09 3.09
N LEU A 141 0.40 -10.24 2.15
CA LEU A 141 1.12 -10.68 0.94
C LEU A 141 2.45 -11.35 1.26
N LEU A 142 3.14 -10.91 2.33
CA LEU A 142 4.36 -11.56 2.81
C LEU A 142 4.02 -12.84 3.57
N ASP A 143 2.96 -12.85 4.39
CA ASP A 143 2.51 -14.05 5.10
C ASP A 143 2.24 -15.20 4.12
N ARG A 144 1.56 -14.90 3.00
CA ARG A 144 1.31 -15.87 1.91
C ARG A 144 2.59 -16.36 1.24
N LYS A 145 3.58 -15.47 1.03
CA LYS A 145 4.89 -15.88 0.51
C LYS A 145 5.63 -16.79 1.48
N ILE A 146 5.63 -16.46 2.77
CA ILE A 146 6.24 -17.29 3.82
C ILE A 146 5.60 -18.69 3.84
N ARG A 147 4.27 -18.76 3.78
CA ARG A 147 3.54 -20.03 3.68
C ARG A 147 4.00 -20.85 2.48
N ILE A 148 4.11 -20.23 1.31
CA ILE A 148 4.59 -20.93 0.10
C ILE A 148 6.03 -21.42 0.27
N VAL A 149 6.91 -20.65 0.90
CA VAL A 149 8.27 -21.11 1.19
C VAL A 149 8.23 -22.30 2.16
N ASN A 150 7.42 -22.24 3.20
CA ASN A 150 7.22 -23.33 4.14
C ASN A 150 6.77 -24.63 3.47
N GLU A 151 5.88 -24.53 2.49
CA GLU A 151 5.33 -25.70 1.76
C GLU A 151 6.30 -26.29 0.72
N ASN A 152 7.32 -25.53 0.28
CA ASN A 152 8.19 -25.91 -0.85
C ASN A 152 9.67 -26.07 -0.48
N THR A 153 10.00 -26.05 0.81
CA THR A 153 11.39 -26.25 1.29
C THR A 153 11.43 -27.24 2.45
N THR A 154 12.49 -28.03 2.52
CA THR A 154 12.64 -29.12 3.49
C THR A 154 13.80 -28.91 4.47
N ASP A 155 14.71 -27.96 4.17
CA ASP A 155 15.84 -27.62 5.02
C ASP A 155 15.91 -26.12 5.31
N VAL A 156 16.59 -25.77 6.40
CA VAL A 156 16.64 -24.40 6.93
C VAL A 156 17.39 -23.44 6.02
N ASP A 157 18.44 -23.89 5.33
CA ASP A 157 19.29 -23.02 4.52
C ASP A 157 18.58 -22.62 3.22
N THR A 158 17.94 -23.60 2.56
CA THR A 158 17.06 -23.35 1.41
C THR A 158 15.88 -22.47 1.81
N TRP A 159 15.24 -22.78 2.94
CA TRP A 159 14.15 -21.99 3.47
C TRP A 159 14.57 -20.52 3.71
N TYR A 160 15.68 -20.31 4.42
CA TYR A 160 16.18 -18.96 4.72
C TYR A 160 16.55 -18.19 3.45
N THR A 161 17.15 -18.85 2.47
CA THR A 161 17.45 -18.26 1.15
C THR A 161 16.18 -17.73 0.48
N TRP A 162 15.08 -18.50 0.49
CA TRP A 162 13.81 -18.08 -0.12
C TRP A 162 13.03 -17.07 0.73
N ILE A 163 13.17 -17.09 2.05
CA ILE A 163 12.67 -16.03 2.93
C ILE A 163 13.35 -14.70 2.60
N ILE A 164 14.68 -14.67 2.47
CA ILE A 164 15.40 -13.47 2.02
C ILE A 164 14.78 -12.92 0.72
N ARG A 165 14.54 -13.79 -0.27
CA ARG A 165 13.94 -13.38 -1.55
C ARG A 165 12.49 -12.88 -1.38
N ALA A 166 11.71 -13.49 -0.51
CA ALA A 166 10.36 -13.03 -0.19
C ALA A 166 10.41 -11.58 0.35
N TYR A 167 11.27 -11.32 1.33
CA TYR A 167 11.46 -9.97 1.89
C TYR A 167 12.00 -8.98 0.85
N GLN A 168 12.94 -9.38 -0.01
CA GLN A 168 13.47 -8.55 -1.10
C GLN A 168 12.43 -8.17 -2.16
N SER A 169 11.29 -8.83 -2.20
CA SER A 169 10.22 -8.61 -3.18
C SER A 169 8.98 -7.91 -2.62
N ILE A 170 9.02 -7.51 -1.34
CA ILE A 170 7.94 -6.77 -0.66
C ILE A 170 8.40 -5.35 -0.38
N TYR A 171 7.56 -4.36 -0.71
CA TYR A 171 7.86 -2.94 -0.58
C TYR A 171 6.67 -2.20 0.02
N GLY A 172 6.95 -1.12 0.75
CA GLY A 172 5.93 -0.23 1.28
C GLY A 172 6.49 1.16 1.57
N TYR A 173 5.64 2.18 1.50
CA TYR A 173 6.02 3.52 1.94
C TYR A 173 4.87 4.22 2.65
N ASP A 174 5.23 5.08 3.59
CA ASP A 174 4.31 5.99 4.26
C ASP A 174 5.00 7.34 4.52
N VAL A 175 4.23 8.39 4.69
CA VAL A 175 4.76 9.72 5.01
C VAL A 175 5.08 9.86 6.50
N GLN A 176 4.38 9.12 7.36
CA GLN A 176 4.50 9.22 8.81
C GLN A 176 5.56 8.25 9.33
N GLY A 177 6.54 8.79 10.06
CA GLY A 177 7.68 8.02 10.55
C GLY A 177 7.32 6.97 11.60
N ASP A 178 6.35 7.26 12.47
CA ASP A 178 5.86 6.30 13.48
C ASP A 178 5.22 5.07 12.80
N ASN A 179 4.41 5.29 11.76
CA ASN A 179 3.82 4.20 10.96
C ASN A 179 4.91 3.35 10.30
N VAL A 180 5.92 4.00 9.68
CA VAL A 180 7.04 3.30 9.04
C VAL A 180 7.82 2.43 10.06
N ILE A 181 8.03 2.91 11.29
CA ILE A 181 8.68 2.13 12.34
C ILE A 181 7.83 0.93 12.73
N ILE A 182 6.53 1.11 12.94
CA ILE A 182 5.61 0.00 13.28
C ILE A 182 5.56 -1.02 12.13
N ALA A 183 5.44 -0.58 10.88
CA ALA A 183 5.49 -1.46 9.71
C ALA A 183 6.78 -2.29 9.68
N ARG A 184 7.94 -1.66 9.89
CA ARG A 184 9.24 -2.36 9.96
C ARG A 184 9.27 -3.39 11.09
N MET A 185 8.74 -3.03 12.26
CA MET A 185 8.65 -3.95 13.41
C MET A 185 7.73 -5.12 13.10
N ASN A 186 6.56 -4.87 12.50
CA ASN A 186 5.63 -5.92 12.12
C ASN A 186 6.27 -6.94 11.15
N LEU A 187 7.00 -6.47 10.15
CA LEU A 187 7.72 -7.34 9.23
C LEU A 187 8.84 -8.12 9.94
N LEU A 188 9.61 -7.46 10.80
CA LEU A 188 10.72 -8.12 11.51
C LEU A 188 10.22 -9.19 12.48
N LEU A 189 9.19 -8.90 13.26
CA LEU A 189 8.57 -9.86 14.16
C LEU A 189 7.95 -11.03 13.40
N THR A 190 7.36 -10.79 12.23
CA THR A 190 6.84 -11.86 11.36
C THR A 190 7.96 -12.83 10.93
N PHE A 191 9.19 -12.33 10.67
CA PHE A 191 10.33 -13.21 10.37
C PHE A 191 10.70 -14.09 11.58
N ILE A 192 10.76 -13.49 12.76
CA ILE A 192 11.10 -14.24 14.00
C ILE A 192 10.06 -15.34 14.25
N GLU A 193 8.78 -14.99 14.18
CA GLU A 193 7.68 -15.92 14.34
C GLU A 193 7.66 -17.04 13.27
N ALA A 194 8.00 -16.70 12.01
CA ALA A 194 8.10 -17.67 10.93
C ALA A 194 9.21 -18.69 11.16
N MET A 195 10.37 -18.26 11.68
CA MET A 195 11.48 -19.14 12.04
C MET A 195 11.09 -20.06 13.21
N GLU A 196 10.50 -19.49 14.25
CA GLU A 196 10.02 -20.28 15.41
C GLU A 196 8.94 -21.28 14.99
N TYR A 197 7.96 -20.86 14.20
CA TYR A 197 6.88 -21.72 13.72
C TYR A 197 7.39 -22.90 12.88
N ARG A 198 8.31 -22.65 11.95
CA ARG A 198 8.76 -23.67 10.99
C ARG A 198 9.87 -24.56 11.53
N TRP A 199 10.81 -23.99 12.27
CA TRP A 199 12.07 -24.63 12.66
C TRP A 199 12.26 -24.79 14.15
N GLN A 200 11.27 -24.38 14.97
CA GLN A 200 11.29 -24.48 16.44
C GLN A 200 12.57 -23.87 17.05
N ARG A 201 13.11 -22.84 16.43
CA ARG A 201 14.27 -22.08 16.91
C ARG A 201 14.10 -20.59 16.68
N LYS A 202 14.78 -19.80 17.48
CA LYS A 202 14.93 -18.36 17.25
C LYS A 202 15.98 -18.10 16.14
N PRO A 203 15.80 -17.03 15.35
CA PRO A 203 16.83 -16.63 14.42
C PRO A 203 18.09 -16.14 15.15
N THR A 204 19.25 -16.34 14.54
CA THR A 204 20.50 -15.77 15.00
C THR A 204 20.53 -14.26 14.78
N VAL A 205 21.41 -13.55 15.52
CA VAL A 205 21.60 -12.10 15.35
C VAL A 205 21.97 -11.73 13.91
N GLN A 206 22.71 -12.58 13.21
CA GLN A 206 23.13 -12.35 11.83
C GLN A 206 21.93 -12.45 10.87
N GLU A 207 21.07 -13.44 11.07
CA GLU A 207 19.82 -13.62 10.29
C GLU A 207 18.89 -12.41 10.50
N VAL A 208 18.70 -11.97 11.75
CA VAL A 208 17.90 -10.79 12.09
C VAL A 208 18.46 -9.54 11.42
N LYS A 209 19.77 -9.29 11.53
CA LYS A 209 20.43 -8.12 10.93
C LYS A 209 20.25 -8.09 9.40
N LYS A 210 20.36 -9.25 8.75
CA LYS A 210 20.18 -9.33 7.30
C LYS A 210 18.75 -8.97 6.87
N ILE A 211 17.75 -9.52 7.54
CA ILE A 211 16.33 -9.20 7.27
C ILE A 211 16.02 -7.74 7.62
N ALA A 212 16.48 -7.24 8.75
CA ALA A 212 16.30 -5.83 9.13
C ALA A 212 16.89 -4.86 8.10
N ARG A 213 18.07 -5.19 7.53
CA ARG A 213 18.66 -4.40 6.43
C ARG A 213 17.76 -4.39 5.19
N ILE A 214 17.16 -5.52 4.83
CA ILE A 214 16.24 -5.58 3.67
C ILE A 214 14.99 -4.73 3.96
N ILE A 215 14.41 -4.89 5.15
CA ILE A 215 13.23 -4.13 5.57
C ILE A 215 13.53 -2.62 5.54
N SER A 216 14.70 -2.17 6.01
CA SER A 216 15.04 -0.74 6.05
C SER A 216 15.11 -0.10 4.65
N TRP A 217 15.44 -0.87 3.61
CA TRP A 217 15.44 -0.43 2.23
C TRP A 217 14.06 -0.51 1.56
N ASN A 218 13.24 -1.47 1.97
CA ASN A 218 12.00 -1.79 1.29
C ASN A 218 10.78 -1.15 1.92
N ILE A 219 10.85 -0.78 3.21
CA ILE A 219 9.81 -0.01 3.91
C ILE A 219 10.41 1.35 4.26
N TRP A 220 10.02 2.38 3.50
CA TRP A 220 10.68 3.69 3.59
C TRP A 220 9.70 4.84 3.81
N GLN A 221 10.20 5.91 4.41
CA GLN A 221 9.47 7.14 4.60
C GLN A 221 9.54 7.99 3.33
N MET A 222 8.40 8.41 2.80
CA MET A 222 8.33 9.18 1.56
C MET A 222 7.04 10.00 1.46
N ASP A 223 7.17 11.23 1.02
CA ASP A 223 6.06 11.98 0.47
C ASP A 223 5.79 11.50 -0.97
N ALA A 224 4.58 10.99 -1.21
CA ALA A 224 4.20 10.38 -2.49
C ALA A 224 4.14 11.39 -3.65
N PHE A 225 3.95 12.69 -3.38
CA PHE A 225 3.84 13.72 -4.41
C PHE A 225 5.20 14.25 -4.84
N THR A 226 6.09 14.45 -3.89
CA THR A 226 7.44 14.94 -4.13
C THR A 226 8.46 13.83 -4.37
N LEU A 227 8.11 12.57 -4.05
CA LEU A 227 8.97 11.37 -4.08
C LEU A 227 10.26 11.57 -3.26
N SER A 228 10.17 12.35 -2.21
CA SER A 228 11.29 12.78 -1.38
C SER A 228 11.04 12.47 0.11
N ILE A 229 12.10 12.59 0.88
CA ILE A 229 12.03 12.50 2.35
C ILE A 229 11.18 13.68 2.85
N PRO A 230 10.11 13.44 3.63
CA PRO A 230 9.28 14.51 4.17
C PRO A 230 10.10 15.49 5.02
N GLU A 231 9.69 16.77 5.02
CA GLU A 231 10.25 17.84 5.86
C GLU A 231 11.76 18.12 5.69
N GLN A 232 12.49 17.35 4.86
CA GLN A 232 13.90 17.61 4.59
C GLN A 232 14.08 18.38 3.28
N LYS A 233 14.73 19.54 3.41
CA LYS A 233 15.12 20.39 2.30
C LYS A 233 16.57 20.77 2.46
N TYR A 234 17.31 20.85 1.37
CA TYR A 234 18.64 21.42 1.35
C TYR A 234 18.67 22.62 0.40
N GLU A 235 19.47 23.58 0.73
CA GLU A 235 19.66 24.78 -0.08
C GLU A 235 20.69 24.50 -1.17
N VAL A 236 20.31 24.74 -2.42
CA VAL A 236 21.22 24.71 -3.55
C VAL A 236 21.55 26.15 -3.90
N VAL A 237 22.80 26.55 -3.62
CA VAL A 237 23.34 27.82 -4.05
C VAL A 237 23.80 27.66 -5.50
N LYS A 238 23.10 28.26 -6.44
CA LYS A 238 23.54 28.36 -7.84
C LYS A 238 24.33 29.62 -8.00
N CYS A 239 25.65 29.50 -8.00
CA CYS A 239 26.56 30.60 -8.37
C CYS A 239 26.62 30.71 -9.91
N TYR A 240 26.09 31.75 -10.47
CA TYR A 240 26.31 32.06 -11.88
C TYR A 240 27.56 32.96 -11.97
N MET A 241 28.69 32.38 -12.38
CA MET A 241 29.85 33.20 -12.78
C MET A 241 29.52 33.91 -14.09
N ASN A 242 29.13 35.15 -14.01
CA ASN A 242 29.19 36.05 -15.14
C ASN A 242 30.49 36.86 -15.06
N LEU A 243 31.28 36.87 -16.13
CA LEU A 243 32.58 37.55 -16.23
C LEU A 243 32.49 39.06 -16.01
N PHE A 244 31.30 39.65 -15.92
CA PHE A 244 31.08 41.09 -15.90
C PHE A 244 30.03 41.61 -14.89
N SER A 245 29.51 40.81 -14.00
CA SER A 245 28.54 41.30 -13.01
C SER A 245 28.63 40.54 -11.69
N SER A 246 28.40 41.31 -10.60
CA SER A 246 28.29 40.85 -9.24
C SER A 246 27.31 39.68 -9.09
N GLU A 247 27.71 38.71 -8.30
CA GLU A 247 27.07 37.47 -7.93
C GLU A 247 25.56 37.62 -7.68
N ASN A 248 24.74 36.99 -8.53
CA ASN A 248 23.37 36.71 -8.20
C ASN A 248 23.31 35.26 -7.64
N GLU A 249 23.41 35.14 -6.33
CA GLU A 249 23.14 33.88 -5.64
C GLU A 249 21.63 33.63 -5.63
N THR A 250 21.16 32.65 -6.38
CA THR A 250 19.79 32.15 -6.23
C THR A 250 19.83 30.94 -5.32
N VAL A 251 19.35 31.11 -4.10
CA VAL A 251 19.13 30.02 -3.16
C VAL A 251 17.80 29.35 -3.48
N SER A 252 17.82 28.09 -3.88
CA SER A 252 16.61 27.29 -4.09
C SER A 252 16.58 26.14 -3.10
N ALA A 253 15.50 26.03 -2.31
CA ALA A 253 15.29 24.87 -1.45
C ALA A 253 14.91 23.64 -2.30
N THR A 254 15.69 22.60 -2.23
CA THR A 254 15.49 21.34 -2.96
C THR A 254 15.22 20.20 -2.00
N THR A 255 14.25 19.36 -2.31
CA THR A 255 13.92 18.16 -1.49
C THR A 255 14.91 17.02 -1.71
N ILE A 256 15.11 16.16 -0.71
CA ILE A 256 15.99 15.00 -0.82
C ILE A 256 15.23 13.83 -1.46
N PRO A 257 15.60 13.39 -2.69
CA PRO A 257 14.90 12.31 -3.39
C PRO A 257 15.04 10.97 -2.66
N CYS A 258 13.94 10.23 -2.54
CA CYS A 258 13.97 8.88 -2.01
C CYS A 258 14.61 7.89 -2.97
N LYS A 259 15.28 6.89 -2.41
CA LYS A 259 15.88 5.76 -3.14
C LYS A 259 15.35 4.45 -2.59
N ILE A 260 15.21 3.46 -3.49
CA ILE A 260 14.85 2.09 -3.14
C ILE A 260 15.90 1.12 -3.68
N MET A 261 15.94 -0.10 -3.13
CA MET A 261 16.88 -1.12 -3.57
C MET A 261 16.29 -2.00 -4.69
N ASP A 262 16.95 -2.08 -5.83
CA ASP A 262 16.72 -3.14 -6.83
C ASP A 262 17.62 -4.34 -6.50
N TRP A 263 17.11 -5.24 -5.67
CA TRP A 263 17.84 -6.42 -5.18
C TRP A 263 18.30 -7.37 -6.28
N ARG A 264 17.65 -7.38 -7.45
CA ARG A 264 18.09 -8.20 -8.58
C ARG A 264 19.38 -7.67 -9.22
N ARG A 265 19.57 -6.36 -9.13
CA ARG A 265 20.73 -5.66 -9.70
C ARG A 265 21.71 -5.20 -8.64
N ASP A 266 21.40 -5.51 -7.38
CA ASP A 266 22.17 -5.11 -6.19
C ASP A 266 22.56 -3.61 -6.20
N ARG A 267 21.58 -2.74 -6.44
CA ARG A 267 21.82 -1.29 -6.48
C ARG A 267 20.61 -0.49 -6.00
N SER A 268 20.87 0.65 -5.38
CA SER A 268 19.84 1.64 -5.11
C SER A 268 19.50 2.45 -6.36
N ILE A 269 18.22 2.77 -6.52
CA ILE A 269 17.70 3.57 -7.62
C ILE A 269 16.80 4.68 -7.05
N PRO A 270 16.76 5.89 -7.68
CA PRO A 270 15.78 6.90 -7.33
C PRO A 270 14.35 6.36 -7.56
N VAL A 271 13.42 6.68 -6.66
CA VAL A 271 12.01 6.26 -6.81
C VAL A 271 11.41 6.83 -8.10
N GLU A 272 11.76 8.06 -8.47
CA GLU A 272 11.29 8.68 -9.71
C GLU A 272 11.63 7.88 -10.96
N SER A 273 12.77 7.16 -10.98
CA SER A 273 13.16 6.31 -12.11
C SER A 273 12.20 5.15 -12.38
N LEU A 274 11.31 4.82 -11.44
CA LEU A 274 10.26 3.81 -11.65
C LEU A 274 9.23 4.24 -12.70
N LYS A 275 9.07 5.54 -12.94
CA LYS A 275 8.16 6.11 -13.96
C LYS A 275 8.73 5.99 -15.37
N GLU A 276 10.03 5.87 -15.51
CA GLU A 276 10.70 5.76 -16.80
C GLU A 276 10.47 4.40 -17.45
N ILE A 277 10.31 4.37 -18.76
CA ILE A 277 10.22 3.12 -19.54
C ILE A 277 11.62 2.51 -19.70
N TYR A 278 12.60 3.35 -19.93
CA TYR A 278 14.01 2.97 -20.11
C TYR A 278 14.91 3.84 -19.23
N TRP A 279 15.78 3.19 -18.47
CA TRP A 279 16.81 3.87 -17.69
C TRP A 279 18.19 3.37 -18.11
N LYS A 280 19.02 4.26 -18.66
CA LYS A 280 20.36 3.93 -19.19
C LYS A 280 20.36 2.69 -20.11
N GLY A 281 19.43 2.64 -21.07
CA GLY A 281 19.30 1.53 -22.03
C GLY A 281 18.72 0.22 -21.45
N ARG A 282 18.19 0.23 -20.22
CA ARG A 282 17.55 -0.93 -19.58
C ARG A 282 16.15 -0.55 -19.09
N HIS A 283 15.22 -1.51 -19.12
CA HIS A 283 13.89 -1.31 -18.54
C HIS A 283 13.99 -0.90 -17.07
N ALA A 284 13.26 0.13 -16.69
CA ALA A 284 13.10 0.54 -15.30
C ALA A 284 12.52 -0.61 -14.48
N MET A 285 12.85 -0.65 -13.18
CA MET A 285 12.17 -1.55 -12.25
C MET A 285 10.68 -1.19 -12.22
N LYS A 286 9.82 -2.19 -12.34
CA LYS A 286 8.36 -2.06 -12.19
C LYS A 286 7.87 -3.07 -11.15
N PHE A 287 6.75 -2.74 -10.49
CA PHE A 287 6.09 -3.65 -9.58
C PHE A 287 5.16 -4.60 -10.32
N ASP A 288 5.07 -5.84 -9.85
CA ASP A 288 4.11 -6.84 -10.36
C ASP A 288 2.73 -6.64 -9.73
N VAL A 289 2.70 -6.08 -8.51
CA VAL A 289 1.48 -5.77 -7.77
C VAL A 289 1.64 -4.43 -7.07
N ILE A 290 0.59 -3.61 -7.13
CA ILE A 290 0.43 -2.43 -6.29
C ILE A 290 -0.91 -2.54 -5.58
N ILE A 291 -0.89 -2.34 -4.27
CA ILE A 291 -2.07 -2.47 -3.41
C ILE A 291 -2.06 -1.38 -2.35
N GLY A 292 -3.22 -1.06 -1.78
CA GLY A 292 -3.28 -0.14 -0.66
C GLY A 292 -4.60 0.61 -0.53
N ASN A 293 -4.66 1.38 0.54
CA ASN A 293 -5.70 2.35 0.84
C ASN A 293 -5.06 3.74 0.92
N PRO A 294 -4.87 4.44 -0.20
CA PRO A 294 -4.24 5.75 -0.19
C PRO A 294 -5.13 6.79 0.51
N PRO A 295 -4.56 7.88 1.05
CA PRO A 295 -5.33 8.95 1.66
C PRO A 295 -6.29 9.57 0.64
N TYR A 296 -7.52 9.86 1.09
CA TYR A 296 -8.60 10.31 0.19
C TYR A 296 -8.55 11.80 -0.08
N GLN A 297 -8.18 12.57 0.92
CA GLN A 297 -8.28 14.03 0.92
C GLN A 297 -7.11 14.65 1.68
N GLU A 298 -6.80 15.89 1.34
CA GLU A 298 -5.80 16.72 2.00
C GLU A 298 -6.40 18.08 2.34
N GLU A 299 -6.15 18.59 3.54
CA GLU A 299 -6.51 19.97 3.91
C GLU A 299 -5.63 20.97 3.15
N THR A 300 -6.26 21.94 2.50
CA THR A 300 -5.54 23.00 1.79
C THR A 300 -5.25 24.19 2.72
N ALA A 301 -3.99 24.60 2.79
CA ALA A 301 -3.56 25.72 3.66
C ALA A 301 -4.14 27.09 3.30
N LYS A 302 -4.78 27.25 2.14
CA LYS A 302 -5.05 28.58 1.53
C LYS A 302 -6.50 29.02 1.45
N LYS A 303 -7.50 28.21 1.85
CA LYS A 303 -8.91 28.63 1.78
C LYS A 303 -9.66 28.13 3.00
N GLU A 304 -10.11 29.06 3.81
CA GLU A 304 -11.16 28.81 4.80
C GLU A 304 -12.52 28.86 4.10
N THR A 305 -13.37 27.90 4.41
CA THR A 305 -14.79 27.97 4.00
C THR A 305 -15.50 29.06 4.81
N LYS A 306 -16.67 29.51 4.35
CA LYS A 306 -17.49 30.52 5.07
C LYS A 306 -17.76 30.16 6.54
N ASN A 307 -17.54 28.92 6.94
CA ASN A 307 -17.74 28.42 8.32
C ASN A 307 -16.40 28.17 9.07
N GLY A 308 -15.28 28.77 8.64
CA GLY A 308 -13.97 28.62 9.31
C GLY A 308 -13.30 27.25 9.14
N GLN A 309 -13.87 26.37 8.31
CA GLN A 309 -13.25 25.07 8.01
C GLN A 309 -12.27 25.19 6.84
N LYS A 310 -11.12 24.51 6.93
CA LYS A 310 -10.17 24.45 5.82
C LYS A 310 -10.79 23.73 4.62
N ALA A 311 -10.54 24.24 3.43
CA ALA A 311 -10.98 23.59 2.21
C ALA A 311 -10.20 22.29 1.99
N VAL A 312 -10.88 21.25 1.53
CA VAL A 312 -10.32 19.91 1.32
C VAL A 312 -10.25 19.59 -0.16
N LYS A 313 -9.11 19.04 -0.59
CA LYS A 313 -8.86 18.61 -1.98
C LYS A 313 -8.80 17.08 -2.01
N ASN A 314 -9.47 16.47 -2.99
CA ASN A 314 -9.32 15.03 -3.25
C ASN A 314 -7.92 14.74 -3.79
N ILE A 315 -7.26 13.69 -3.30
CA ILE A 315 -5.91 13.32 -3.70
C ILE A 315 -5.78 11.85 -4.13
N PHE A 316 -6.74 10.99 -3.80
CA PHE A 316 -6.69 9.55 -4.14
C PHE A 316 -6.50 9.27 -5.64
N GLN A 317 -7.05 10.11 -6.53
CA GLN A 317 -6.88 9.96 -7.98
C GLN A 317 -5.42 10.06 -8.42
N TYR A 318 -4.60 10.85 -7.73
CA TYR A 318 -3.18 10.96 -8.06
C TYR A 318 -2.42 9.68 -7.72
N PHE A 319 -2.79 9.01 -6.62
CA PHE A 319 -2.22 7.71 -6.26
C PHE A 319 -2.54 6.63 -7.30
N GLN A 320 -3.78 6.62 -7.83
CA GLN A 320 -4.13 5.72 -8.93
C GLN A 320 -3.29 6.01 -10.17
N MET A 321 -3.18 7.27 -10.57
CA MET A 321 -2.41 7.67 -11.76
C MET A 321 -0.91 7.35 -11.62
N GLU A 322 -0.35 7.48 -10.42
CA GLU A 322 1.05 7.11 -10.18
C GLU A 322 1.23 5.59 -10.17
N ALA A 323 0.30 4.82 -9.58
CA ALA A 323 0.32 3.37 -9.63
C ALA A 323 0.28 2.84 -11.08
N ASP A 324 -0.54 3.44 -11.94
CA ASP A 324 -0.63 3.08 -13.37
C ASP A 324 0.74 3.21 -14.09
N LYS A 325 1.58 4.18 -13.68
CA LYS A 325 2.90 4.42 -14.30
C LYS A 325 3.97 3.40 -13.86
N ILE A 326 3.91 2.92 -12.61
CA ILE A 326 4.96 2.11 -12.00
C ILE A 326 4.62 0.62 -11.88
N CYS A 327 3.38 0.22 -12.20
CA CYS A 327 2.92 -1.16 -12.23
C CYS A 327 3.03 -1.77 -13.63
N LYS A 328 3.29 -3.08 -13.68
CA LYS A 328 3.23 -3.89 -14.91
C LYS A 328 2.28 -5.11 -14.79
N GLY A 329 1.64 -5.27 -13.64
CA GLY A 329 0.77 -6.40 -13.32
C GLY A 329 -0.56 -5.96 -12.73
N SER A 330 -0.86 -6.34 -11.50
CA SER A 330 -2.13 -6.05 -10.83
C SER A 330 -2.07 -4.78 -9.98
N ILE A 331 -3.06 -3.91 -10.10
CA ILE A 331 -3.28 -2.76 -9.21
C ILE A 331 -4.63 -2.98 -8.52
N VAL A 332 -4.64 -2.99 -7.18
CA VAL A 332 -5.88 -3.11 -6.39
C VAL A 332 -5.88 -2.04 -5.32
N LEU A 333 -6.61 -0.95 -5.55
CA LEU A 333 -6.70 0.18 -4.63
C LEU A 333 -8.12 0.36 -4.11
N ILE A 334 -8.24 0.87 -2.87
CA ILE A 334 -9.52 1.20 -2.25
C ILE A 334 -9.59 2.70 -2.00
N TYR A 335 -10.67 3.34 -2.44
CA TYR A 335 -10.90 4.77 -2.26
C TYR A 335 -12.39 5.14 -2.48
N PRO A 336 -12.85 6.38 -2.13
CA PRO A 336 -14.23 6.81 -2.34
C PRO A 336 -14.67 6.62 -3.78
N GLY A 337 -15.87 6.07 -4.01
CA GLY A 337 -16.33 5.62 -5.33
C GLY A 337 -17.40 6.47 -5.99
N GLY A 338 -18.39 6.98 -5.22
CA GLY A 338 -19.63 7.50 -5.78
C GLY A 338 -19.44 8.62 -6.81
N ARG A 339 -18.63 9.64 -6.50
CA ARG A 339 -18.49 10.80 -7.39
C ARG A 339 -17.77 10.50 -8.69
N TRP A 340 -16.70 9.73 -8.68
CA TRP A 340 -15.97 9.44 -9.90
C TRP A 340 -16.69 8.41 -10.77
N ILE A 341 -17.34 7.40 -10.17
CA ILE A 341 -18.15 6.42 -10.88
C ILE A 341 -19.33 7.12 -11.59
N HIS A 342 -20.01 8.02 -10.89
CA HIS A 342 -21.10 8.82 -11.47
C HIS A 342 -20.64 10.03 -12.28
N GLN A 343 -19.34 10.23 -12.43
CA GLN A 343 -18.73 11.34 -13.17
C GLN A 343 -19.24 12.72 -12.69
N SER A 344 -19.52 12.84 -11.39
CA SER A 344 -20.13 14.00 -10.77
C SER A 344 -19.16 14.76 -9.86
N GLY A 345 -19.31 16.08 -9.82
CA GLY A 345 -18.74 16.97 -8.80
C GLY A 345 -17.20 17.09 -8.72
N LYS A 346 -16.74 18.17 -8.14
CA LYS A 346 -15.37 18.46 -7.63
C LYS A 346 -14.17 17.98 -8.50
N GLY A 347 -14.28 18.10 -9.83
CA GLY A 347 -13.16 17.77 -10.75
C GLY A 347 -12.94 16.28 -11.02
N LEU A 348 -13.79 15.38 -10.50
CA LEU A 348 -13.65 13.93 -10.69
C LEU A 348 -14.28 13.40 -11.98
N LYS A 349 -15.01 14.24 -12.76
CA LYS A 349 -15.62 13.82 -14.01
C LYS A 349 -14.61 13.28 -15.03
N LYS A 350 -13.52 14.02 -15.26
CA LYS A 350 -12.47 13.61 -16.19
C LYS A 350 -11.79 12.33 -15.71
N PHE A 351 -11.40 12.28 -14.44
CA PHE A 351 -10.81 11.07 -13.85
C PHE A 351 -11.74 9.86 -13.98
N GLY A 352 -13.03 10.03 -13.65
CA GLY A 352 -14.04 8.96 -13.77
C GLY A 352 -14.16 8.42 -15.20
N LEU A 353 -14.25 9.31 -16.20
CA LEU A 353 -14.28 8.91 -17.61
C LEU A 353 -13.04 8.14 -18.03
N GLU A 354 -11.84 8.61 -17.64
CA GLU A 354 -10.56 7.97 -17.93
C GLU A 354 -10.50 6.58 -17.28
N GLN A 355 -10.93 6.43 -16.02
CA GLN A 355 -10.90 5.14 -15.30
C GLN A 355 -11.90 4.13 -15.91
N ILE A 356 -13.13 4.55 -16.18
CA ILE A 356 -14.19 3.65 -16.73
C ILE A 356 -13.82 3.18 -18.14
N ASN A 357 -13.18 4.03 -18.95
CA ASN A 357 -12.76 3.68 -20.31
C ASN A 357 -11.36 3.05 -20.38
N ASP A 358 -10.66 2.90 -19.25
CA ASP A 358 -9.34 2.28 -19.23
C ASP A 358 -9.43 0.79 -19.62
N PRO A 359 -8.76 0.33 -20.68
CA PRO A 359 -8.78 -1.06 -21.10
C PRO A 359 -8.18 -2.01 -20.06
N HIS A 360 -7.40 -1.49 -19.11
CA HIS A 360 -6.81 -2.28 -18.02
C HIS A 360 -7.79 -2.50 -16.86
N LEU A 361 -8.87 -1.73 -16.76
CA LEU A 361 -9.89 -1.92 -15.72
C LEU A 361 -10.54 -3.30 -15.87
N LYS A 362 -10.59 -4.05 -14.77
CA LYS A 362 -11.17 -5.41 -14.74
C LYS A 362 -12.37 -5.50 -13.84
N GLU A 363 -12.33 -4.82 -12.70
CA GLU A 363 -13.37 -4.95 -11.70
C GLU A 363 -13.45 -3.69 -10.84
N ILE A 364 -14.65 -3.33 -10.46
CA ILE A 364 -14.95 -2.35 -9.40
C ILE A 364 -15.91 -3.02 -8.43
N ILE A 365 -15.51 -3.15 -7.18
CA ILE A 365 -16.39 -3.55 -6.09
C ILE A 365 -16.83 -2.27 -5.37
N PHE A 366 -18.10 -1.93 -5.42
CA PHE A 366 -18.62 -0.68 -4.86
C PHE A 366 -19.55 -0.93 -3.69
N TYR A 367 -19.23 -0.33 -2.56
CA TYR A 367 -20.03 -0.26 -1.35
C TYR A 367 -20.65 1.13 -1.25
N PRO A 368 -21.95 1.30 -1.58
CA PRO A 368 -22.61 2.60 -1.53
C PRO A 368 -22.62 3.21 -0.12
N ASN A 369 -22.72 2.37 0.91
CA ASN A 369 -22.60 2.77 2.29
C ASN A 369 -21.20 2.48 2.81
N ALA A 370 -20.39 3.53 3.00
CA ALA A 370 -19.02 3.40 3.50
C ALA A 370 -18.93 2.77 4.91
N THR A 371 -19.98 2.85 5.72
CA THR A 371 -19.99 2.26 7.08
C THR A 371 -20.01 0.74 7.07
N GLU A 372 -20.28 0.10 5.93
CA GLU A 372 -20.14 -1.35 5.76
C GLU A 372 -18.67 -1.78 5.80
N VAL A 373 -17.78 -0.87 5.35
CA VAL A 373 -16.34 -1.11 5.26
C VAL A 373 -15.61 -0.47 6.44
N PHE A 374 -15.86 0.81 6.70
CA PHE A 374 -15.17 1.59 7.72
C PHE A 374 -16.13 2.01 8.82
N THR A 375 -15.75 1.80 10.06
CA THR A 375 -16.57 2.21 11.23
C THR A 375 -16.52 3.71 11.49
N GLU A 376 -15.57 4.42 10.90
CA GLU A 376 -15.39 5.85 11.09
C GLU A 376 -16.41 6.67 10.26
N PRO A 377 -17.11 7.64 10.86
CA PRO A 377 -18.04 8.50 10.13
C PRO A 377 -17.29 9.50 9.24
N GLY A 378 -17.85 9.83 8.09
CA GLY A 378 -17.39 10.96 7.27
C GLY A 378 -17.14 10.67 5.79
N ILE A 379 -17.27 9.43 5.33
CA ILE A 379 -17.14 9.10 3.89
C ILE A 379 -18.53 9.01 3.29
N SER A 380 -19.00 10.10 2.67
CA SER A 380 -20.36 10.21 2.12
C SER A 380 -20.53 9.59 0.73
N ASP A 381 -19.43 9.28 0.04
CA ASP A 381 -19.43 8.88 -1.38
C ASP A 381 -19.41 7.36 -1.62
N GLY A 382 -19.62 6.56 -0.55
CA GLY A 382 -19.37 5.12 -0.63
C GLY A 382 -17.89 4.80 -0.87
N ILE A 383 -17.57 3.51 -0.95
CA ILE A 383 -16.19 3.01 -1.13
C ILE A 383 -16.13 2.12 -2.35
N SER A 384 -15.09 2.28 -3.14
CA SER A 384 -14.79 1.41 -4.28
C SER A 384 -13.45 0.69 -4.09
N ILE A 385 -13.42 -0.62 -4.36
CA ILE A 385 -12.18 -1.35 -4.61
C ILE A 385 -12.04 -1.44 -6.12
N VAL A 386 -10.94 -0.92 -6.65
CA VAL A 386 -10.69 -0.85 -8.10
C VAL A 386 -9.56 -1.80 -8.45
N TYR A 387 -9.84 -2.77 -9.30
CA TYR A 387 -8.85 -3.70 -9.82
C TYR A 387 -8.53 -3.43 -11.28
N LYS A 388 -7.25 -3.23 -11.57
CA LYS A 388 -6.69 -3.12 -12.92
C LYS A 388 -5.65 -4.21 -13.17
N ASN A 389 -5.58 -4.68 -14.42
CA ASN A 389 -4.56 -5.63 -14.86
C ASN A 389 -3.78 -5.06 -16.04
N MET A 390 -2.59 -4.54 -15.74
CA MET A 390 -1.73 -3.86 -16.72
C MET A 390 -1.16 -4.81 -17.80
N ASN A 391 -1.26 -6.14 -17.62
CA ASN A 391 -0.83 -7.13 -18.61
C ASN A 391 -1.89 -7.45 -19.68
N LYS A 392 -3.14 -7.04 -19.47
CA LYS A 392 -4.25 -7.39 -20.35
C LYS A 392 -4.89 -6.14 -20.90
N ASN A 393 -4.60 -5.83 -22.15
CA ASN A 393 -5.46 -4.93 -22.90
C ASN A 393 -6.77 -5.67 -23.17
N SER A 394 -7.88 -5.26 -22.57
CA SER A 394 -9.17 -5.71 -23.03
C SER A 394 -9.45 -4.97 -24.33
N LYS A 395 -9.47 -5.69 -25.45
CA LYS A 395 -9.85 -5.14 -26.77
C LYS A 395 -11.29 -4.61 -26.81
N GLN A 396 -12.08 -4.92 -25.79
CA GLN A 396 -13.43 -4.40 -25.55
C GLN A 396 -13.39 -3.68 -24.21
N GLY A 397 -13.41 -2.37 -24.20
CA GLY A 397 -13.53 -1.58 -22.97
C GLY A 397 -14.74 -2.06 -22.17
N GLY A 398 -14.52 -2.57 -20.97
CA GLY A 398 -15.58 -3.07 -20.11
C GLY A 398 -14.99 -3.81 -18.91
N GLY A 399 -14.98 -3.17 -17.76
CA GLY A 399 -14.79 -3.83 -16.47
C GLY A 399 -16.14 -4.30 -15.94
N ILE A 400 -16.13 -5.29 -15.04
CA ILE A 400 -17.31 -5.71 -14.29
C ILE A 400 -17.43 -4.81 -13.06
N ILE A 401 -18.61 -4.23 -12.82
CA ILE A 401 -18.90 -3.51 -11.57
C ILE A 401 -19.78 -4.40 -10.71
N HIS A 402 -19.29 -4.78 -9.54
CA HIS A 402 -20.06 -5.43 -8.50
C HIS A 402 -20.61 -4.37 -7.54
N LEU A 403 -21.94 -4.25 -7.47
CA LEU A 403 -22.62 -3.36 -6.53
C LEU A 403 -23.08 -4.17 -5.32
N PHE A 404 -22.53 -3.88 -4.15
CA PHE A 404 -23.03 -4.45 -2.92
C PHE A 404 -24.08 -3.53 -2.31
N ARG A 405 -25.32 -4.01 -2.17
CA ARG A 405 -26.39 -3.35 -1.41
C ARG A 405 -26.80 -4.21 -0.23
N THR A 406 -26.78 -3.62 0.95
CA THR A 406 -27.20 -4.28 2.22
C THR A 406 -28.69 -4.59 2.30
N TRP A 407 -29.52 -4.08 1.40
CA TRP A 407 -30.97 -4.35 1.40
C TRP A 407 -31.33 -5.34 0.30
N ASN A 408 -31.59 -6.58 0.71
CA ASN A 408 -31.95 -7.75 -0.11
C ASN A 408 -30.82 -8.26 -1.00
N ARG A 409 -30.21 -9.34 -0.57
CA ARG A 409 -29.33 -10.34 -1.24
C ARG A 409 -29.45 -10.50 -2.77
N ALA A 410 -29.51 -9.42 -3.52
CA ALA A 410 -29.43 -9.44 -4.96
C ALA A 410 -28.12 -8.75 -5.35
N ASP A 411 -27.09 -9.55 -5.59
CA ASP A 411 -25.87 -9.09 -6.23
C ASP A 411 -26.20 -8.68 -7.65
N PHE A 412 -26.08 -7.39 -7.96
CA PHE A 412 -26.18 -6.92 -9.32
C PHE A 412 -24.77 -6.80 -9.89
N SER A 413 -24.45 -7.57 -10.92
CA SER A 413 -23.29 -7.30 -11.76
C SER A 413 -23.74 -6.39 -12.91
N CYS A 414 -22.95 -5.36 -13.17
CA CYS A 414 -23.14 -4.44 -14.28
C CYS A 414 -21.91 -4.49 -15.17
N THR A 415 -22.08 -4.71 -16.45
CA THR A 415 -21.01 -4.66 -17.44
C THR A 415 -20.94 -3.26 -18.02
N ILE A 416 -19.78 -2.64 -18.01
CA ILE A 416 -19.54 -1.37 -18.70
C ILE A 416 -19.16 -1.68 -20.14
N SER A 417 -20.01 -1.30 -21.08
CA SER A 417 -19.71 -1.34 -22.50
C SER A 417 -19.82 0.08 -23.07
N ARG A 418 -18.73 0.58 -23.67
CA ARG A 418 -18.67 1.89 -24.36
C ARG A 418 -19.20 3.09 -23.56
N GLY A 419 -18.96 3.12 -22.23
CA GLY A 419 -19.37 4.26 -21.39
C GLY A 419 -20.83 4.24 -20.91
N GLU A 420 -21.59 3.20 -21.21
CA GLU A 420 -22.95 2.98 -20.70
C GLU A 420 -22.99 1.83 -19.70
N PHE A 421 -23.79 2.02 -18.64
CA PHE A 421 -24.00 0.99 -17.63
C PHE A 421 -25.11 0.03 -18.12
N ILE A 422 -24.76 -1.21 -18.38
CA ILE A 422 -25.73 -2.28 -18.68
C ILE A 422 -25.87 -3.14 -17.41
N ALA A 423 -27.02 -3.03 -16.74
CA ALA A 423 -27.33 -3.87 -15.60
C ALA A 423 -27.58 -5.31 -16.05
N VAL A 424 -26.79 -6.26 -15.57
CA VAL A 424 -27.03 -7.69 -15.79
C VAL A 424 -27.50 -8.28 -14.46
N LYS A 425 -28.73 -8.81 -14.43
CA LYS A 425 -29.22 -9.58 -13.28
C LYS A 425 -28.39 -10.87 -13.19
N SER A 426 -27.72 -11.11 -12.07
CA SER A 426 -27.15 -12.43 -11.81
C SER A 426 -28.28 -13.46 -11.68
N LYS A 427 -28.11 -14.61 -12.30
CA LYS A 427 -29.00 -15.76 -12.13
C LYS A 427 -28.83 -16.42 -10.77
#